data_c9a4ef7b9c2d579061869218df810501
#
_entry.id   c9a4ef7b9c2d579061869218df810501
#
_cell.length_a   1.000
_cell.length_b   1.000
_cell.length_c   1.000
_cell.angle_alpha   90.00
_cell.angle_beta   90.00
_cell.angle_gamma   90.00
#
_symmetry.space_group_name_H-M   'P 1'
#
loop_
_entity.id
_entity.type
_entity.pdbx_description
1 polymer ?
#
loop_
_entity_poly.entity_id
_entity_poly.type
_entity_poly.pdbx_seq_one_letter_code
_entity_poly.pdbx_strand_id
1 'polypeptide(L)'
;MFGVSKLTFWVLTGLVSGTTIFFNVYIFLMTLWNKTAGKERSPSDTIIMALAAADLTHQFVCCTWMTMDEIDSDCRIVPIFYSVLMMILSSFKFIIIWDTSFLTFYYSTKLVSTPNQCYTQIQASILKHVTLAVFLIPLFGFATCIPIFAVFNYENITEEVTPEMTCGFLLPNSTTGLVYDIIYLLLSDVLPGLLMLKCCISISIHLVIHLRHMKASTNGAHPPKLSSQMRVVKMSLSLVVNFLIFLSVDLFINYQVVVQHDNSIGVTFFITSIYTTFTAMLLIYGKHTVWKNMVKDINMCLGAYPCFSYIQLPEEKAPPEK
;
A
#
# COMPACT_ATOMS: atom_id res chain seq x y z
N MET A 1 -5.15 4.17 25.43
CA MET A 1 -6.50 4.08 24.85
C MET A 1 -6.95 2.66 24.47
N PHE A 2 -6.07 1.77 24.06
CA PHE A 2 -6.47 0.42 23.64
C PHE A 2 -6.08 -0.65 24.67
N GLY A 3 -6.11 -0.58 25.91
CA GLY A 3 -5.93 -1.63 26.93
C GLY A 3 -5.23 -2.95 26.48
N VAL A 4 -4.57 -2.92 25.31
CA VAL A 4 -3.91 -4.06 24.67
C VAL A 4 -2.43 -4.02 25.06
N SER A 5 -1.90 -5.12 25.56
CA SER A 5 -0.50 -5.19 25.97
C SER A 5 0.44 -4.98 24.76
N LYS A 6 1.60 -4.37 24.99
CA LYS A 6 2.68 -4.16 24.02
C LYS A 6 3.05 -5.48 23.29
N LEU A 7 3.18 -6.55 24.05
CA LEU A 7 3.43 -7.89 23.52
C LEU A 7 2.35 -8.35 22.52
N THR A 8 1.07 -8.09 22.82
CA THR A 8 -0.03 -8.46 21.91
C THR A 8 0.07 -7.71 20.60
N PHE A 9 0.38 -6.40 20.62
CA PHE A 9 0.61 -5.61 19.43
C PHE A 9 1.80 -6.12 18.63
N TRP A 10 2.90 -6.46 19.28
CA TRP A 10 4.07 -7.04 18.64
C TRP A 10 3.74 -8.34 17.90
N VAL A 11 3.02 -9.28 18.56
CA VAL A 11 2.60 -10.55 17.95
C VAL A 11 1.67 -10.33 16.76
N LEU A 12 0.63 -9.49 16.94
CA LEU A 12 -0.34 -9.21 15.86
C LEU A 12 0.33 -8.54 14.66
N THR A 13 1.19 -7.55 14.90
CA THR A 13 1.95 -6.90 13.81
C THR A 13 2.86 -7.91 13.10
N GLY A 14 3.53 -8.78 13.85
CA GLY A 14 4.36 -9.85 13.28
C GLY A 14 3.57 -10.80 12.37
N LEU A 15 2.37 -11.22 12.78
CA LEU A 15 1.50 -12.09 11.98
C LEU A 15 1.02 -11.40 10.70
N VAL A 16 0.57 -10.14 10.81
CA VAL A 16 0.13 -9.34 9.65
C VAL A 16 1.30 -9.09 8.71
N SER A 17 2.46 -8.71 9.24
CA SER A 17 3.67 -8.49 8.44
C SER A 17 4.13 -9.75 7.73
N GLY A 18 4.10 -10.91 8.39
CA GLY A 18 4.42 -12.20 7.76
C GLY A 18 3.49 -12.50 6.57
N THR A 19 2.20 -12.24 6.74
CA THR A 19 1.21 -12.38 5.67
C THR A 19 1.49 -11.41 4.51
N THR A 20 1.81 -10.16 4.82
CA THR A 20 2.16 -9.13 3.82
C THR A 20 3.41 -9.51 3.04
N ILE A 21 4.44 -9.98 3.75
CA ILE A 21 5.70 -10.45 3.13
C ILE A 21 5.40 -11.60 2.17
N PHE A 22 4.60 -12.58 2.59
CA PHE A 22 4.22 -13.70 1.74
C PHE A 22 3.57 -13.24 0.43
N PHE A 23 2.55 -12.37 0.48
CA PHE A 23 1.86 -11.88 -0.72
C PHE A 23 2.78 -11.05 -1.62
N ASN A 24 3.60 -10.17 -1.05
CA ASN A 24 4.49 -9.33 -1.85
C ASN A 24 5.64 -10.12 -2.50
N VAL A 25 6.21 -11.10 -1.80
CA VAL A 25 7.18 -12.04 -2.39
C VAL A 25 6.54 -12.80 -3.53
N TYR A 26 5.31 -13.29 -3.35
CA TYR A 26 4.58 -14.00 -4.40
C TYR A 26 4.36 -13.11 -5.64
N ILE A 27 3.89 -11.88 -5.46
CA ILE A 27 3.72 -10.89 -6.55
C ILE A 27 5.05 -10.67 -7.29
N PHE A 28 6.11 -10.44 -6.53
CA PHE A 28 7.44 -10.15 -7.06
C PHE A 28 7.98 -11.31 -7.90
N LEU A 29 7.96 -12.52 -7.33
CA LEU A 29 8.42 -13.73 -8.02
C LEU A 29 7.61 -14.03 -9.27
N MET A 30 6.27 -13.97 -9.21
CA MET A 30 5.41 -14.23 -10.37
C MET A 30 5.59 -13.18 -11.46
N THR A 31 5.82 -11.92 -11.11
CA THR A 31 6.08 -10.86 -12.09
C THR A 31 7.45 -11.04 -12.75
N LEU A 32 8.48 -11.50 -12.01
CA LEU A 32 9.79 -11.85 -12.56
C LEU A 32 9.71 -13.09 -13.46
N TRP A 33 9.01 -14.14 -13.03
CA TRP A 33 8.85 -15.38 -13.81
C TRP A 33 8.20 -15.13 -15.15
N ASN A 34 7.14 -14.33 -15.19
CA ASN A 34 6.48 -13.95 -16.44
C ASN A 34 7.44 -13.25 -17.44
N LYS A 35 8.42 -12.48 -16.94
CA LYS A 35 9.47 -11.88 -17.77
C LYS A 35 10.39 -12.92 -18.38
N THR A 36 10.82 -13.91 -17.59
CA THR A 36 11.71 -14.99 -18.04
C THR A 36 11.04 -15.85 -19.12
N ALA A 37 9.70 -15.95 -19.08
CA ALA A 37 8.90 -16.65 -20.09
C ALA A 37 8.68 -15.84 -21.39
N GLY A 38 9.44 -14.77 -21.65
CA GLY A 38 9.43 -14.00 -22.89
C GLY A 38 8.28 -13.01 -23.07
N LYS A 39 7.48 -12.74 -22.03
CA LYS A 39 6.47 -11.68 -22.05
C LYS A 39 7.11 -10.30 -21.83
N GLU A 40 6.81 -9.35 -22.70
CA GLU A 40 7.18 -7.95 -22.48
C GLU A 40 6.58 -7.41 -21.17
N ARG A 41 7.38 -6.68 -20.42
CA ARG A 41 6.96 -6.07 -19.16
C ARG A 41 6.00 -4.91 -19.43
N SER A 42 4.78 -5.00 -18.93
CA SER A 42 3.87 -3.86 -19.00
C SER A 42 4.28 -2.76 -18.00
N PRO A 43 3.99 -1.47 -18.29
CA PRO A 43 4.29 -0.40 -17.34
C PRO A 43 3.66 -0.62 -15.94
N SER A 44 2.47 -1.21 -15.87
CA SER A 44 1.85 -1.60 -14.59
C SER A 44 2.67 -2.63 -13.81
N ASP A 45 3.40 -3.52 -14.50
CA ASP A 45 4.25 -4.51 -13.84
C ASP A 45 5.43 -3.87 -13.13
N THR A 46 5.96 -2.79 -13.73
CA THR A 46 7.05 -2.02 -13.12
C THR A 46 6.57 -1.32 -11.85
N ILE A 47 5.40 -0.69 -11.87
CA ILE A 47 4.82 -0.03 -10.68
C ILE A 47 4.53 -1.06 -9.58
N ILE A 48 3.90 -2.19 -9.93
CA ILE A 48 3.55 -3.25 -8.97
C ILE A 48 4.81 -3.87 -8.34
N MET A 49 5.89 -4.04 -9.11
CA MET A 49 7.15 -4.53 -8.56
C MET A 49 7.81 -3.54 -7.61
N ALA A 50 7.79 -2.25 -7.93
CA ALA A 50 8.30 -1.20 -7.05
C ALA A 50 7.50 -1.15 -5.75
N LEU A 51 6.18 -1.19 -5.84
CA LEU A 51 5.28 -1.23 -4.70
C LEU A 51 5.55 -2.48 -3.82
N ALA A 52 5.65 -3.66 -4.41
CA ALA A 52 5.96 -4.88 -3.67
C ALA A 52 7.33 -4.83 -2.97
N ALA A 53 8.34 -4.24 -3.62
CA ALA A 53 9.66 -4.06 -3.02
C ALA A 53 9.62 -3.04 -1.86
N ALA A 54 8.89 -1.95 -2.01
CA ALA A 54 8.68 -0.96 -0.95
C ALA A 54 7.94 -1.56 0.25
N ASP A 55 6.86 -2.31 0.01
CA ASP A 55 6.12 -3.03 1.04
C ASP A 55 7.00 -4.02 1.81
N LEU A 56 7.79 -4.83 1.11
CA LEU A 56 8.71 -5.78 1.74
C LEU A 56 9.69 -5.06 2.66
N THR A 57 10.32 -4.00 2.18
CA THR A 57 11.28 -3.22 2.98
C THR A 57 10.61 -2.58 4.18
N HIS A 58 9.43 -1.98 4.00
CA HIS A 58 8.64 -1.40 5.09
C HIS A 58 8.35 -2.44 6.18
N GLN A 59 7.89 -3.66 5.81
CA GLN A 59 7.56 -4.70 6.77
C GLN A 59 8.78 -5.19 7.54
N PHE A 60 9.94 -5.35 6.88
CA PHE A 60 11.18 -5.71 7.57
C PHE A 60 11.61 -4.66 8.59
N VAL A 61 11.57 -3.38 8.21
CA VAL A 61 11.93 -2.28 9.11
C VAL A 61 10.92 -2.14 10.24
N CYS A 62 9.62 -2.31 9.96
CA CYS A 62 8.55 -2.31 10.95
C CYS A 62 8.75 -3.42 12.00
N CYS A 63 9.00 -4.66 11.55
CA CYS A 63 9.29 -5.77 12.46
C CYS A 63 10.54 -5.51 13.31
N THR A 64 11.57 -4.91 12.72
CA THR A 64 12.80 -4.55 13.43
C THR A 64 12.50 -3.51 14.52
N TRP A 65 11.80 -2.43 14.16
CA TRP A 65 11.43 -1.38 15.11
C TRP A 65 10.58 -1.93 16.27
N MET A 66 9.51 -2.68 15.96
CA MET A 66 8.63 -3.29 16.98
C MET A 66 9.36 -4.27 17.89
N THR A 67 10.29 -5.06 17.34
CA THR A 67 11.08 -6.02 18.12
C THR A 67 12.08 -5.30 19.04
N MET A 68 12.70 -4.23 18.54
CA MET A 68 13.60 -3.43 19.36
C MET A 68 12.85 -2.74 20.49
N ASP A 69 11.69 -2.17 20.21
CA ASP A 69 10.85 -1.51 21.20
C ASP A 69 10.35 -2.48 22.29
N GLU A 70 10.08 -3.76 21.92
CA GLU A 70 9.68 -4.80 22.90
C GLU A 70 10.85 -5.26 23.78
N ILE A 71 12.09 -5.36 23.20
CA ILE A 71 13.27 -5.84 23.95
C ILE A 71 13.87 -4.74 24.83
N ASP A 72 13.82 -3.48 24.37
CA ASP A 72 14.45 -2.34 25.03
C ASP A 72 13.56 -1.73 26.13
N SER A 73 13.16 -2.55 27.09
CA SER A 73 12.33 -2.10 28.23
C SER A 73 12.97 -0.99 29.06
N ASP A 74 14.30 -0.90 29.07
CA ASP A 74 15.08 0.05 29.89
C ASP A 74 15.57 1.26 29.07
N CYS A 75 15.15 1.41 27.82
CA CYS A 75 15.56 2.48 26.89
C CYS A 75 17.09 2.65 26.78
N ARG A 76 17.82 1.53 26.71
CA ARG A 76 19.29 1.52 26.60
C ARG A 76 19.81 1.72 25.18
N ILE A 77 18.95 1.48 24.17
CA ILE A 77 19.32 1.65 22.78
C ILE A 77 19.42 3.14 22.47
N VAL A 78 20.49 3.51 21.79
CA VAL A 78 20.77 4.90 21.42
C VAL A 78 19.60 5.48 20.61
N PRO A 79 18.98 6.59 21.05
CA PRO A 79 17.80 7.18 20.43
C PRO A 79 17.93 7.46 18.93
N ILE A 80 19.13 7.81 18.42
CA ILE A 80 19.39 8.04 17.00
C ILE A 80 18.97 6.86 16.13
N PHE A 81 19.04 5.63 16.68
CA PHE A 81 18.70 4.43 15.92
C PHE A 81 17.20 4.35 15.68
N TYR A 82 16.38 4.69 16.68
CA TYR A 82 14.93 4.79 16.52
C TYR A 82 14.54 5.85 15.49
N SER A 83 15.23 7.00 15.47
CA SER A 83 14.98 8.06 14.47
C SER A 83 15.32 7.61 13.05
N VAL A 84 16.42 6.88 12.87
CA VAL A 84 16.78 6.32 11.57
C VAL A 84 15.69 5.36 11.08
N LEU A 85 15.23 4.45 11.93
CA LEU A 85 14.15 3.53 11.60
C LEU A 85 12.85 4.26 11.28
N MET A 86 12.48 5.29 12.07
CA MET A 86 11.30 6.12 11.82
C MET A 86 11.39 6.87 10.50
N MET A 87 12.55 7.47 10.17
CA MET A 87 12.77 8.12 8.89
C MET A 87 12.59 7.14 7.73
N ILE A 88 13.12 5.92 7.86
CA ILE A 88 12.98 4.88 6.85
C ILE A 88 11.51 4.43 6.74
N LEU A 89 10.82 4.16 7.85
CA LEU A 89 9.42 3.77 7.85
C LEU A 89 8.51 4.82 7.22
N SER A 90 8.70 6.09 7.59
CA SER A 90 7.94 7.21 7.02
C SER A 90 8.22 7.37 5.53
N SER A 91 9.47 7.19 5.08
CA SER A 91 9.83 7.24 3.66
C SER A 91 9.16 6.12 2.88
N PHE A 92 9.17 4.89 3.39
CA PHE A 92 8.51 3.77 2.71
C PHE A 92 6.98 3.87 2.75
N LYS A 93 6.37 4.39 3.83
CA LYS A 93 4.94 4.73 3.86
C LYS A 93 4.60 5.70 2.72
N PHE A 94 5.38 6.78 2.58
CA PHE A 94 5.24 7.74 1.47
C PHE A 94 5.30 7.05 0.10
N ILE A 95 6.33 6.23 -0.13
CA ILE A 95 6.54 5.51 -1.40
C ILE A 95 5.35 4.60 -1.71
N ILE A 96 4.89 3.80 -0.75
CA ILE A 96 3.78 2.85 -0.90
C ILE A 96 2.49 3.58 -1.31
N ILE A 97 2.17 4.69 -0.65
CA ILE A 97 0.95 5.44 -0.93
C ILE A 97 1.04 6.10 -2.32
N TRP A 98 2.17 6.71 -2.67
CA TRP A 98 2.37 7.31 -3.98
C TRP A 98 2.40 6.29 -5.11
N ASP A 99 3.03 5.13 -4.94
CA ASP A 99 3.04 4.06 -5.94
C ASP A 99 1.63 3.50 -6.14
N THR A 100 0.83 3.34 -5.08
CA THR A 100 -0.57 2.91 -5.17
C THR A 100 -1.42 3.97 -5.89
N SER A 101 -1.22 5.25 -5.58
CA SER A 101 -1.87 6.37 -6.25
C SER A 101 -1.49 6.44 -7.74
N PHE A 102 -0.21 6.27 -8.05
CA PHE A 102 0.30 6.26 -9.41
C PHE A 102 -0.23 5.06 -10.20
N LEU A 103 -0.35 3.89 -9.60
CA LEU A 103 -0.97 2.72 -10.22
C LEU A 103 -2.46 2.97 -10.53
N THR A 104 -3.19 3.57 -9.61
CA THR A 104 -4.61 3.94 -9.81
C THR A 104 -4.75 4.97 -10.93
N PHE A 105 -3.87 5.96 -10.96
CA PHE A 105 -3.78 6.93 -12.05
C PHE A 105 -3.50 6.24 -13.39
N TYR A 106 -2.53 5.33 -13.45
CA TYR A 106 -2.20 4.56 -14.66
C TYR A 106 -3.42 3.80 -15.19
N TYR A 107 -4.17 3.10 -14.32
CA TYR A 107 -5.37 2.39 -14.75
C TYR A 107 -6.50 3.33 -15.17
N SER A 108 -6.68 4.45 -14.48
CA SER A 108 -7.64 5.47 -14.89
C SER A 108 -7.36 5.99 -16.29
N THR A 109 -6.10 6.30 -16.57
CA THR A 109 -5.69 6.82 -17.89
C THR A 109 -5.89 5.80 -19.01
N LYS A 110 -5.72 4.51 -18.70
CA LYS A 110 -5.88 3.43 -19.69
C LYS A 110 -7.36 3.11 -19.99
N LEU A 111 -8.25 3.40 -19.03
CA LEU A 111 -9.68 3.09 -19.13
C LEU A 111 -10.50 4.29 -19.62
N VAL A 112 -10.09 5.51 -19.28
CA VAL A 112 -10.87 6.73 -19.52
C VAL A 112 -10.24 7.54 -20.66
N SER A 113 -10.95 7.65 -21.78
CA SER A 113 -10.60 8.57 -22.86
C SER A 113 -11.24 9.93 -22.59
N THR A 114 -10.42 10.94 -22.30
CA THR A 114 -10.90 12.33 -22.08
C THR A 114 -10.76 13.16 -23.35
N PRO A 115 -11.73 14.03 -23.69
CA PRO A 115 -11.67 14.86 -24.89
C PRO A 115 -10.70 16.05 -24.79
N ASN A 116 -10.10 16.30 -23.62
CA ASN A 116 -9.20 17.42 -23.39
C ASN A 116 -7.77 17.09 -23.89
N GLN A 117 -7.36 17.74 -24.99
CA GLN A 117 -6.06 17.49 -25.64
C GLN A 117 -4.85 17.76 -24.73
N CYS A 118 -4.89 18.81 -23.89
CA CYS A 118 -3.80 19.13 -22.98
C CYS A 118 -3.64 18.04 -21.92
N TYR A 119 -4.75 17.58 -21.35
CA TYR A 119 -4.74 16.49 -20.37
C TYR A 119 -4.23 15.18 -20.97
N THR A 120 -4.65 14.83 -22.18
CA THR A 120 -4.20 13.60 -22.88
C THR A 120 -2.71 13.65 -23.24
N GLN A 121 -2.16 14.83 -23.57
CA GLN A 121 -0.72 14.98 -23.81
C GLN A 121 0.12 14.80 -22.54
N ILE A 122 -0.28 15.43 -21.43
CA ILE A 122 0.38 15.24 -20.12
C ILE A 122 0.32 13.78 -19.70
N GLN A 123 -0.84 13.17 -19.84
CA GLN A 123 -1.09 11.77 -19.54
C GLN A 123 -0.20 10.83 -20.36
N ALA A 124 -0.13 11.04 -21.68
CA ALA A 124 0.73 10.27 -22.58
C ALA A 124 2.23 10.44 -22.23
N SER A 125 2.64 11.66 -21.85
CA SER A 125 4.02 11.93 -21.42
C SER A 125 4.35 11.17 -20.13
N ILE A 126 3.48 11.20 -19.12
CA ILE A 126 3.68 10.47 -17.85
C ILE A 126 3.75 8.96 -18.12
N LEU A 127 2.85 8.43 -18.96
CA LEU A 127 2.83 7.01 -19.31
C LEU A 127 4.09 6.56 -20.06
N LYS A 128 4.66 7.44 -20.89
CA LYS A 128 5.94 7.18 -21.57
C LYS A 128 7.12 7.07 -20.60
N HIS A 129 7.05 7.81 -19.49
CA HIS A 129 8.14 7.90 -18.50
C HIS A 129 7.81 7.22 -17.16
N VAL A 130 7.01 6.15 -17.17
CA VAL A 130 6.63 5.39 -15.95
C VAL A 130 7.85 4.98 -15.13
N THR A 131 8.92 4.50 -15.77
CA THR A 131 10.14 4.09 -15.07
C THR A 131 10.81 5.25 -14.34
N LEU A 132 10.79 6.44 -14.94
CA LEU A 132 11.31 7.65 -14.31
C LEU A 132 10.45 8.05 -13.10
N ALA A 133 9.12 8.00 -13.22
CA ALA A 133 8.22 8.30 -12.11
C ALA A 133 8.43 7.37 -10.93
N VAL A 134 8.52 6.06 -11.18
CA VAL A 134 8.81 5.02 -10.17
C VAL A 134 10.17 5.24 -9.49
N PHE A 135 11.15 5.82 -10.17
CA PHE A 135 12.44 6.18 -9.58
C PHE A 135 12.39 7.48 -8.76
N LEU A 136 11.61 8.47 -9.21
CA LEU A 136 11.50 9.77 -8.54
C LEU A 136 10.69 9.68 -7.23
N ILE A 137 9.67 8.83 -7.16
CA ILE A 137 8.85 8.68 -5.95
C ILE A 137 9.70 8.35 -4.71
N PRO A 138 10.59 7.33 -4.70
CA PRO A 138 11.48 7.07 -3.59
C PRO A 138 12.39 8.24 -3.24
N LEU A 139 12.95 8.91 -4.25
CA LEU A 139 13.82 10.06 -4.04
C LEU A 139 13.10 11.18 -3.27
N PHE A 140 11.87 11.50 -3.68
CA PHE A 140 11.03 12.47 -2.96
C PHE A 140 10.63 11.97 -1.57
N GLY A 141 10.29 10.69 -1.42
CA GLY A 141 9.95 10.10 -0.13
C GLY A 141 11.07 10.24 0.88
N PHE A 142 12.30 9.91 0.50
CA PHE A 142 13.46 10.10 1.39
C PHE A 142 13.76 11.58 1.64
N ALA A 143 13.70 12.43 0.61
CA ALA A 143 13.96 13.86 0.76
C ALA A 143 12.98 14.54 1.72
N THR A 144 11.69 14.18 1.68
CA THR A 144 10.66 14.73 2.59
C THR A 144 10.83 14.26 4.03
N CYS A 145 11.47 13.11 4.27
CA CYS A 145 11.67 12.56 5.60
C CYS A 145 13.01 12.94 6.26
N ILE A 146 13.98 13.49 5.52
CA ILE A 146 15.27 13.98 6.10
C ILE A 146 15.08 14.95 7.27
N PRO A 147 14.13 15.92 7.23
CA PRO A 147 13.96 16.85 8.33
C PRO A 147 13.53 16.21 9.66
N ILE A 148 13.09 14.95 9.68
CA ILE A 148 12.78 14.22 10.91
C ILE A 148 13.93 14.33 11.91
N PHE A 149 15.18 14.21 11.46
CA PHE A 149 16.35 14.31 12.34
C PHE A 149 16.55 15.69 12.98
N ALA A 150 16.09 16.76 12.36
CA ALA A 150 16.22 18.12 12.86
C ALA A 150 15.05 18.54 13.75
N VAL A 151 13.88 17.94 13.51
CA VAL A 151 12.62 18.34 14.12
C VAL A 151 12.31 17.56 15.38
N PHE A 152 12.70 16.29 15.43
CA PHE A 152 12.52 15.44 16.59
C PHE A 152 13.80 15.50 17.45
N ASN A 153 13.84 16.46 18.38
CA ASN A 153 14.90 16.54 19.36
C ASN A 153 14.71 15.48 20.45
N TYR A 154 15.82 14.79 20.75
CA TYR A 154 15.94 13.98 21.94
C TYR A 154 16.06 14.89 23.15
N GLU A 155 14.98 15.23 23.82
CA GLU A 155 15.09 15.63 25.21
C GLU A 155 15.54 14.41 25.99
N ASN A 156 16.67 14.58 26.71
CA ASN A 156 17.17 13.58 27.64
C ASN A 156 16.00 13.20 28.56
N ILE A 157 15.51 11.99 28.44
CA ILE A 157 14.51 11.41 29.35
C ILE A 157 15.21 11.27 30.69
N THR A 158 15.24 12.35 31.47
CA THR A 158 15.75 12.40 32.84
C THR A 158 14.64 12.23 33.88
N GLU A 159 13.40 12.09 33.44
CA GLU A 159 12.26 11.78 34.27
C GLU A 159 11.96 10.28 34.28
N GLU A 160 11.50 9.75 35.41
CA GLU A 160 11.26 8.34 35.68
C GLU A 160 10.51 7.66 34.50
N VAL A 161 11.20 6.71 33.88
CA VAL A 161 10.67 5.88 32.79
C VAL A 161 9.51 5.08 33.36
N THR A 162 8.28 5.41 32.97
CA THR A 162 7.12 4.57 33.29
C THR A 162 7.12 3.34 32.37
N PRO A 163 6.70 2.14 32.86
CA PRO A 163 6.74 0.89 32.11
C PRO A 163 5.91 0.88 30.80
N GLU A 164 5.12 1.90 30.54
CA GLU A 164 4.26 2.03 29.36
C GLU A 164 4.86 2.94 28.27
N MET A 165 6.03 3.58 28.51
CA MET A 165 6.69 4.39 27.50
C MET A 165 7.39 3.56 26.44
N THR A 166 7.12 3.82 25.16
CA THR A 166 7.93 3.32 24.05
C THR A 166 9.21 4.14 23.95
N CYS A 167 10.36 3.49 23.94
CA CYS A 167 11.67 4.14 23.96
C CYS A 167 11.99 4.93 22.68
N GLY A 168 11.27 4.68 21.60
CA GLY A 168 11.39 5.39 20.32
C GLY A 168 10.32 6.46 20.10
N PHE A 169 9.67 6.94 21.19
CA PHE A 169 8.61 7.94 21.07
C PHE A 169 9.19 9.33 20.79
N LEU A 170 8.91 9.81 19.60
CA LEU A 170 9.35 11.12 19.12
C LEU A 170 8.11 12.02 18.99
N LEU A 171 7.92 12.90 19.94
CA LEU A 171 6.89 13.95 19.84
C LEU A 171 7.50 15.21 19.24
N PRO A 172 6.76 15.89 18.36
CA PRO A 172 7.14 17.23 17.92
C PRO A 172 6.92 18.22 19.07
N ASN A 173 7.93 18.43 19.91
CA ASN A 173 7.86 19.35 21.07
C ASN A 173 7.90 20.84 20.67
N SER A 174 8.04 21.14 19.38
CA SER A 174 8.15 22.52 18.89
C SER A 174 7.09 22.80 17.83
N THR A 175 6.73 24.09 17.71
CA THR A 175 5.86 24.57 16.62
C THR A 175 6.38 24.15 15.23
N THR A 176 7.70 24.11 15.07
CA THR A 176 8.36 23.65 13.83
C THR A 176 8.08 22.18 13.57
N GLY A 177 8.10 21.34 14.61
CA GLY A 177 7.76 19.91 14.51
C GLY A 177 6.32 19.68 14.07
N LEU A 178 5.39 20.41 14.68
CA LEU A 178 3.98 20.34 14.31
C LEU A 178 3.74 20.77 12.86
N VAL A 179 4.36 21.87 12.42
CA VAL A 179 4.26 22.35 11.02
C VAL A 179 4.83 21.31 10.05
N TYR A 180 5.97 20.71 10.40
CA TYR A 180 6.55 19.65 9.58
C TYR A 180 5.61 18.45 9.47
N ASP A 181 5.03 17.97 10.57
CA ASP A 181 4.12 16.83 10.59
C ASP A 181 2.88 17.09 9.72
N ILE A 182 2.28 18.28 9.80
CA ILE A 182 1.16 18.67 8.94
C ILE A 182 1.57 18.69 7.46
N ILE A 183 2.75 19.22 7.12
CA ILE A 183 3.24 19.25 5.73
C ILE A 183 3.49 17.82 5.24
N TYR A 184 4.12 16.98 6.06
CA TYR A 184 4.35 15.58 5.72
C TYR A 184 3.03 14.86 5.45
N LEU A 185 2.03 15.00 6.33
CA LEU A 185 0.71 14.38 6.19
C LEU A 185 -0.02 14.85 4.93
N LEU A 186 0.06 16.14 4.61
CA LEU A 186 -0.51 16.69 3.38
C LEU A 186 0.15 16.08 2.14
N LEU A 187 1.46 15.93 2.14
CA LEU A 187 2.21 15.42 0.98
C LEU A 187 2.14 13.91 0.87
N SER A 188 2.18 13.16 1.98
CA SER A 188 2.22 11.69 1.98
C SER A 188 0.84 11.05 1.81
N ASP A 189 -0.21 11.66 2.38
CA ASP A 189 -1.51 11.01 2.52
C ASP A 189 -2.61 11.77 1.79
N VAL A 190 -2.77 13.08 2.04
CA VAL A 190 -3.90 13.85 1.51
C VAL A 190 -3.78 14.06 0.00
N LEU A 191 -2.62 14.48 -0.49
CA LEU A 191 -2.41 14.78 -1.91
C LEU A 191 -2.57 13.55 -2.81
N PRO A 192 -1.91 12.40 -2.53
CA PRO A 192 -2.14 11.18 -3.30
C PRO A 192 -3.58 10.66 -3.14
N GLY A 193 -4.21 10.85 -1.98
CA GLY A 193 -5.62 10.51 -1.77
C GLY A 193 -6.58 11.29 -2.65
N LEU A 194 -6.38 12.58 -2.80
CA LEU A 194 -7.15 13.41 -3.74
C LEU A 194 -6.97 12.95 -5.19
N LEU A 195 -5.75 12.58 -5.58
CA LEU A 195 -5.47 12.03 -6.90
C LEU A 195 -6.22 10.70 -7.11
N MET A 196 -6.16 9.79 -6.14
CA MET A 196 -6.87 8.51 -6.20
C MET A 196 -8.39 8.71 -6.28
N LEU A 197 -8.95 9.63 -5.50
CA LEU A 197 -10.38 9.93 -5.51
C LEU A 197 -10.83 10.49 -6.87
N LYS A 198 -10.07 11.40 -7.45
CA LYS A 198 -10.31 11.92 -8.82
C LYS A 198 -10.32 10.79 -9.85
N CYS A 199 -9.33 9.90 -9.79
CA CYS A 199 -9.25 8.74 -10.68
C CYS A 199 -10.44 7.79 -10.52
N CYS A 200 -10.84 7.53 -9.28
CA CYS A 200 -12.00 6.70 -8.94
C CYS A 200 -13.30 7.26 -9.54
N ILE A 201 -13.55 8.56 -9.37
CA ILE A 201 -14.72 9.24 -9.93
C ILE A 201 -14.71 9.14 -11.46
N SER A 202 -13.56 9.40 -12.10
CA SER A 202 -13.41 9.32 -13.57
C SER A 202 -13.70 7.92 -14.10
N ILE A 203 -13.15 6.87 -13.46
CA ILE A 203 -13.39 5.47 -13.83
C ILE A 203 -14.87 5.12 -13.65
N SER A 204 -15.49 5.54 -12.54
CA SER A 204 -16.89 5.24 -12.22
C SER A 204 -17.84 5.87 -13.24
N ILE A 205 -17.64 7.14 -13.59
CA ILE A 205 -18.45 7.84 -14.59
C ILE A 205 -18.32 7.16 -15.96
N HIS A 206 -17.09 6.89 -16.40
CA HIS A 206 -16.83 6.21 -17.67
C HIS A 206 -17.50 4.83 -17.72
N LEU A 207 -17.41 4.06 -16.63
CA LEU A 207 -18.04 2.74 -16.55
C LEU A 207 -19.55 2.82 -16.66
N VAL A 208 -20.19 3.77 -15.97
CA VAL A 208 -21.65 3.97 -16.02
C VAL A 208 -22.10 4.34 -17.44
N ILE A 209 -21.39 5.26 -18.09
CA ILE A 209 -21.68 5.65 -19.47
C ILE A 209 -21.54 4.46 -20.42
N HIS A 210 -20.44 3.70 -20.30
CA HIS A 210 -20.18 2.53 -21.14
C HIS A 210 -21.24 1.44 -20.94
N LEU A 211 -21.66 1.15 -19.70
CA LEU A 211 -22.73 0.19 -19.40
C LEU A 211 -24.08 0.63 -19.96
N ARG A 212 -24.39 1.95 -19.92
CA ARG A 212 -25.63 2.49 -20.52
C ARG A 212 -25.63 2.31 -22.04
N HIS A 213 -24.51 2.64 -22.70
CA HIS A 213 -24.39 2.45 -24.14
C HIS A 213 -24.52 0.99 -24.58
N MET A 214 -23.91 0.06 -23.83
CA MET A 214 -24.03 -1.36 -24.11
C MET A 214 -25.48 -1.88 -23.94
N LYS A 215 -26.18 -1.46 -22.88
CA LYS A 215 -27.60 -1.83 -22.69
C LYS A 215 -28.49 -1.31 -23.83
N ALA A 216 -28.19 -0.13 -24.37
CA ALA A 216 -28.92 0.43 -25.51
C ALA A 216 -28.63 -0.27 -26.83
N SER A 217 -27.41 -0.80 -27.00
CA SER A 217 -26.96 -1.45 -28.26
C SER A 217 -27.27 -2.95 -28.34
N THR A 218 -27.49 -3.63 -27.19
CA THR A 218 -27.67 -5.10 -27.13
C THR A 218 -29.15 -5.45 -27.08
N ASN A 219 -29.78 -5.53 -28.24
CA ASN A 219 -31.07 -6.23 -28.42
C ASN A 219 -30.83 -7.77 -28.31
N GLY A 220 -30.37 -8.26 -27.15
CA GLY A 220 -30.37 -9.68 -26.82
C GLY A 220 -29.21 -10.56 -27.29
N ALA A 221 -28.17 -10.02 -27.93
CA ALA A 221 -27.01 -10.79 -28.36
C ALA A 221 -25.83 -10.68 -27.37
N HIS A 222 -25.15 -11.81 -27.16
CA HIS A 222 -24.07 -12.11 -26.22
C HIS A 222 -23.31 -10.95 -25.56
N PRO A 223 -23.12 -10.99 -24.22
CA PRO A 223 -22.33 -10.00 -23.52
C PRO A 223 -20.87 -10.05 -23.99
N PRO A 224 -20.27 -8.95 -24.44
CA PRO A 224 -18.89 -8.92 -24.90
C PRO A 224 -17.92 -9.21 -23.74
N LYS A 225 -16.68 -9.63 -24.07
CA LYS A 225 -15.57 -9.98 -23.17
C LYS A 225 -15.14 -8.84 -22.21
N LEU A 226 -16.08 -8.33 -21.41
CA LEU A 226 -15.85 -7.23 -20.46
C LEU A 226 -15.26 -7.69 -19.13
N SER A 227 -15.12 -9.02 -18.90
CA SER A 227 -14.71 -9.59 -17.61
C SER A 227 -13.33 -9.12 -17.15
N SER A 228 -12.36 -9.01 -18.06
CA SER A 228 -11.00 -8.60 -17.73
C SER A 228 -10.90 -7.11 -17.39
N GLN A 229 -11.57 -6.24 -18.15
CA GLN A 229 -11.60 -4.80 -17.87
C GLN A 229 -12.35 -4.51 -16.55
N MET A 230 -13.47 -5.20 -16.33
CA MET A 230 -14.26 -5.08 -15.11
C MET A 230 -13.45 -5.49 -13.86
N ARG A 231 -12.56 -6.48 -13.97
CA ARG A 231 -11.67 -6.89 -12.88
C ARG A 231 -10.70 -5.77 -12.49
N VAL A 232 -10.08 -5.11 -13.46
CA VAL A 232 -9.18 -3.96 -13.23
C VAL A 232 -9.93 -2.79 -12.60
N VAL A 233 -11.15 -2.51 -13.07
CA VAL A 233 -12.02 -1.47 -12.49
C VAL A 233 -12.33 -1.79 -11.04
N LYS A 234 -12.80 -3.00 -10.74
CA LYS A 234 -13.09 -3.43 -9.36
C LYS A 234 -11.86 -3.32 -8.46
N MET A 235 -10.69 -3.76 -8.95
CA MET A 235 -9.43 -3.63 -8.21
C MET A 235 -9.11 -2.16 -7.91
N SER A 236 -9.16 -1.27 -8.91
CA SER A 236 -8.87 0.15 -8.73
C SER A 236 -9.83 0.81 -7.73
N LEU A 237 -11.14 0.52 -7.83
CA LEU A 237 -12.13 1.03 -6.87
C LEU A 237 -11.86 0.50 -5.46
N SER A 238 -11.55 -0.79 -5.33
CA SER A 238 -11.24 -1.40 -4.03
C SER A 238 -9.96 -0.83 -3.41
N LEU A 239 -8.92 -0.52 -4.22
CA LEU A 239 -7.71 0.15 -3.74
C LEU A 239 -8.02 1.53 -3.16
N VAL A 240 -8.90 2.31 -3.83
CA VAL A 240 -9.30 3.63 -3.33
C VAL A 240 -10.09 3.50 -2.03
N VAL A 241 -11.02 2.56 -1.94
CA VAL A 241 -11.80 2.32 -0.70
C VAL A 241 -10.86 1.90 0.45
N ASN A 242 -9.95 0.96 0.20
CA ASN A 242 -8.93 0.54 1.18
C ASN A 242 -8.10 1.73 1.66
N PHE A 243 -7.67 2.60 0.74
CA PHE A 243 -6.92 3.79 1.06
C PHE A 243 -7.73 4.81 1.88
N LEU A 244 -9.00 5.05 1.54
CA LEU A 244 -9.85 6.00 2.28
C LEU A 244 -10.11 5.53 3.72
N ILE A 245 -10.28 4.23 3.94
CA ILE A 245 -10.38 3.64 5.28
C ILE A 245 -9.06 3.88 6.03
N PHE A 246 -7.93 3.54 5.40
CA PHE A 246 -6.60 3.76 5.97
C PHE A 246 -6.39 5.24 6.34
N LEU A 247 -6.64 6.17 5.41
CA LEU A 247 -6.48 7.60 5.62
C LEU A 247 -7.31 8.10 6.81
N SER A 248 -8.57 7.66 6.93
CA SER A 248 -9.44 8.06 8.03
C SER A 248 -8.89 7.62 9.38
N VAL A 249 -8.36 6.39 9.46
CA VAL A 249 -7.78 5.84 10.70
C VAL A 249 -6.44 6.49 10.98
N ASP A 250 -5.59 6.69 9.98
CA ASP A 250 -4.27 7.31 10.13
C ASP A 250 -4.38 8.76 10.60
N LEU A 251 -5.29 9.55 10.03
CA LEU A 251 -5.59 10.91 10.50
C LEU A 251 -6.07 10.93 11.96
N PHE A 252 -6.92 9.97 12.35
CA PHE A 252 -7.38 9.87 13.72
C PHE A 252 -6.24 9.53 14.68
N ILE A 253 -5.36 8.60 14.32
CA ILE A 253 -4.19 8.23 15.16
C ILE A 253 -3.23 9.42 15.26
N ASN A 254 -2.93 10.10 14.14
CA ASN A 254 -2.09 11.29 14.16
C ASN A 254 -2.67 12.39 15.09
N TYR A 255 -3.99 12.60 15.07
CA TYR A 255 -4.64 13.49 16.01
C TYR A 255 -4.42 13.05 17.47
N GLN A 256 -4.55 11.75 17.78
CA GLN A 256 -4.31 11.23 19.14
C GLN A 256 -2.85 11.43 19.57
N VAL A 257 -1.90 11.16 18.69
CA VAL A 257 -0.46 11.32 18.97
C VAL A 257 -0.12 12.79 19.20
N VAL A 258 -0.54 13.69 18.31
CA VAL A 258 -0.12 15.10 18.31
C VAL A 258 -0.87 15.94 19.34
N VAL A 259 -2.19 15.72 19.46
CA VAL A 259 -3.05 16.57 20.32
C VAL A 259 -3.25 15.97 21.70
N GLN A 260 -3.40 14.66 21.80
CA GLN A 260 -3.63 13.98 23.07
C GLN A 260 -2.33 13.49 23.73
N HIS A 261 -1.18 13.60 23.03
CA HIS A 261 0.11 13.07 23.46
C HIS A 261 0.06 11.58 23.85
N ASP A 262 -0.82 10.82 23.17
CA ASP A 262 -1.00 9.38 23.41
C ASP A 262 0.06 8.59 22.62
N ASN A 263 0.67 7.62 23.28
CA ASN A 263 1.73 6.80 22.70
C ASN A 263 1.15 5.73 21.77
N SER A 264 0.72 6.14 20.59
CA SER A 264 0.02 5.28 19.60
C SER A 264 0.84 4.95 18.34
N ILE A 265 2.16 5.19 18.35
CA ILE A 265 3.03 4.93 17.17
C ILE A 265 2.97 3.47 16.73
N GLY A 266 2.98 2.51 17.64
CA GLY A 266 2.82 1.09 17.32
C GLY A 266 1.51 0.77 16.60
N VAL A 267 0.44 1.51 16.91
CA VAL A 267 -0.86 1.38 16.22
C VAL A 267 -0.76 1.87 14.78
N THR A 268 -0.03 2.96 14.51
CA THR A 268 0.21 3.45 13.14
C THR A 268 0.90 2.37 12.28
N PHE A 269 1.93 1.71 12.82
CA PHE A 269 2.63 0.63 12.09
C PHE A 269 1.73 -0.57 11.84
N PHE A 270 0.93 -0.96 12.83
CA PHE A 270 -0.03 -2.06 12.68
C PHE A 270 -1.08 -1.75 11.60
N ILE A 271 -1.67 -0.56 11.62
CA ILE A 271 -2.67 -0.16 10.62
C ILE A 271 -2.05 -0.03 9.23
N THR A 272 -0.82 0.48 9.12
CA THR A 272 -0.09 0.51 7.84
C THR A 272 0.15 -0.90 7.32
N SER A 273 0.54 -1.84 8.19
CA SER A 273 0.72 -3.26 7.80
C SER A 273 -0.58 -3.91 7.33
N ILE A 274 -1.72 -3.60 7.95
CA ILE A 274 -3.04 -4.04 7.49
C ILE A 274 -3.35 -3.47 6.10
N TYR A 275 -3.15 -2.15 5.91
CA TYR A 275 -3.37 -1.48 4.63
C TYR A 275 -2.57 -2.12 3.49
N THR A 276 -1.28 -2.38 3.72
CA THR A 276 -0.40 -2.99 2.71
C THR A 276 -0.76 -4.45 2.43
N THR A 277 -1.22 -5.21 3.44
CA THR A 277 -1.73 -6.57 3.25
C THR A 277 -2.93 -6.59 2.30
N PHE A 278 -3.93 -5.74 2.56
CA PHE A 278 -5.10 -5.66 1.69
C PHE A 278 -4.74 -5.15 0.29
N THR A 279 -3.81 -4.20 0.19
CA THR A 279 -3.30 -3.71 -1.10
C THR A 279 -2.67 -4.85 -1.90
N ALA A 280 -1.79 -5.66 -1.29
CA ALA A 280 -1.17 -6.81 -1.96
C ALA A 280 -2.23 -7.85 -2.41
N MET A 281 -3.22 -8.18 -1.57
CA MET A 281 -4.32 -9.07 -1.94
C MET A 281 -5.12 -8.55 -3.14
N LEU A 282 -5.44 -7.25 -3.16
CA LEU A 282 -6.18 -6.61 -4.24
C LEU A 282 -5.38 -6.61 -5.55
N LEU A 283 -4.05 -6.43 -5.49
CA LEU A 283 -3.17 -6.52 -6.66
C LEU A 283 -3.10 -7.94 -7.24
N ILE A 284 -3.02 -8.95 -6.38
CA ILE A 284 -3.06 -10.36 -6.81
C ILE A 284 -4.39 -10.64 -7.51
N TYR A 285 -5.52 -10.24 -6.89
CA TYR A 285 -6.85 -10.41 -7.46
C TYR A 285 -7.01 -9.69 -8.81
N GLY A 286 -6.50 -8.46 -8.91
CA GLY A 286 -6.59 -7.62 -10.11
C GLY A 286 -5.80 -8.18 -11.30
N LYS A 287 -4.68 -8.82 -11.06
CA LYS A 287 -3.84 -9.45 -12.08
C LYS A 287 -4.30 -10.89 -12.34
N HIS A 288 -5.07 -11.10 -13.42
CA HIS A 288 -5.62 -12.40 -13.79
C HIS A 288 -4.58 -13.53 -13.80
N THR A 289 -3.40 -13.29 -14.37
CA THR A 289 -2.33 -14.30 -14.45
C THR A 289 -1.80 -14.69 -13.08
N VAL A 290 -1.60 -13.71 -12.19
CA VAL A 290 -1.10 -13.94 -10.83
C VAL A 290 -2.16 -14.67 -10.01
N TRP A 291 -3.42 -14.22 -10.08
CA TRP A 291 -4.54 -14.87 -9.42
C TRP A 291 -4.72 -16.33 -9.85
N LYS A 292 -4.73 -16.59 -11.16
CA LYS A 292 -4.88 -17.95 -11.70
C LYS A 292 -3.76 -18.87 -11.20
N ASN A 293 -2.51 -18.41 -11.21
CA ASN A 293 -1.39 -19.18 -10.72
C ASN A 293 -1.49 -19.43 -9.23
N MET A 294 -1.87 -18.41 -8.43
CA MET A 294 -2.04 -18.57 -6.99
C MET A 294 -3.12 -19.60 -6.64
N VAL A 295 -4.28 -19.56 -7.32
CA VAL A 295 -5.34 -20.57 -7.13
C VAL A 295 -4.85 -21.95 -7.47
N LYS A 296 -4.09 -22.11 -8.57
CA LYS A 296 -3.48 -23.40 -8.97
C LYS A 296 -2.51 -23.91 -7.92
N ASP A 297 -1.60 -23.04 -7.43
CA ASP A 297 -0.58 -23.41 -6.44
C ASP A 297 -1.24 -23.79 -5.10
N ILE A 298 -2.25 -23.05 -4.67
CA ILE A 298 -3.04 -23.37 -3.46
C ILE A 298 -3.76 -24.72 -3.63
N ASN A 299 -4.44 -24.94 -4.76
CA ASN A 299 -5.13 -26.20 -5.02
C ASN A 299 -4.17 -27.37 -5.06
N MET A 300 -2.95 -27.19 -5.59
CA MET A 300 -1.89 -28.21 -5.59
C MET A 300 -1.44 -28.50 -4.14
N CYS A 301 -1.22 -27.49 -3.32
CA CYS A 301 -0.88 -27.67 -1.90
C CYS A 301 -2.01 -28.35 -1.13
N LEU A 302 -3.27 -27.93 -1.33
CA LEU A 302 -4.42 -28.55 -0.67
C LEU A 302 -4.62 -30.01 -1.10
N GLY A 303 -4.37 -30.33 -2.37
CA GLY A 303 -4.45 -31.69 -2.91
C GLY A 303 -3.35 -32.64 -2.35
N ALA A 304 -2.21 -32.09 -1.90
CA ALA A 304 -1.14 -32.86 -1.28
C ALA A 304 -1.49 -33.33 0.14
N TYR A 305 -2.49 -32.72 0.78
CA TYR A 305 -2.92 -33.07 2.13
C TYR A 305 -4.34 -33.68 2.12
N PRO A 306 -4.51 -34.96 2.45
CA PRO A 306 -5.81 -35.66 2.39
C PRO A 306 -6.93 -34.97 3.20
N CYS A 307 -6.57 -34.31 4.31
CA CYS A 307 -7.53 -33.63 5.18
C CYS A 307 -8.17 -32.39 4.53
N PHE A 308 -7.54 -31.79 3.49
CA PHE A 308 -7.99 -30.56 2.86
C PHE A 308 -8.41 -30.74 1.40
N SER A 309 -8.37 -31.97 0.87
CA SER A 309 -8.68 -32.25 -0.55
C SER A 309 -10.12 -31.91 -0.96
N TYR A 310 -11.03 -31.73 -0.01
CA TYR A 310 -12.42 -31.29 -0.26
C TYR A 310 -12.56 -29.76 -0.39
N ILE A 311 -11.53 -28.97 0.00
CA ILE A 311 -11.52 -27.51 -0.10
C ILE A 311 -10.76 -27.15 -1.37
N GLN A 312 -11.42 -27.25 -2.53
CA GLN A 312 -10.83 -26.74 -3.77
C GLN A 312 -11.39 -25.36 -4.10
N LEU A 313 -10.51 -24.42 -4.37
CA LEU A 313 -10.88 -23.11 -4.88
C LEU A 313 -11.36 -23.24 -6.34
N PRO A 314 -12.45 -22.55 -6.73
CA PRO A 314 -12.98 -22.63 -8.08
C PRO A 314 -11.95 -22.12 -9.09
N GLU A 315 -11.47 -23.00 -9.96
CA GLU A 315 -10.63 -22.62 -11.10
C GLU A 315 -11.48 -21.92 -12.16
N GLU A 316 -11.10 -20.72 -12.53
CA GLU A 316 -11.71 -19.98 -13.63
C GLU A 316 -11.41 -20.71 -14.95
N LYS A 317 -12.41 -21.41 -15.51
CA LYS A 317 -12.27 -22.15 -16.77
C LYS A 317 -11.74 -21.21 -17.85
N ALA A 318 -10.64 -21.61 -18.50
CA ALA A 318 -10.15 -20.89 -19.67
C ALA A 318 -11.28 -20.84 -20.74
N PRO A 319 -11.50 -19.69 -21.40
CA PRO A 319 -12.41 -19.64 -22.53
C PRO A 319 -11.92 -20.63 -23.59
N PRO A 320 -12.82 -21.36 -24.27
CA PRO A 320 -12.44 -22.31 -25.32
C PRO A 320 -11.57 -21.56 -26.35
N GLU A 321 -10.39 -22.08 -26.61
CA GLU A 321 -9.56 -21.65 -27.75
C GLU A 321 -10.36 -21.85 -29.03
N LYS A 322 -10.57 -20.76 -29.79
CA LYS A 322 -11.11 -20.79 -31.12
C LYS A 322 -9.98 -20.64 -32.14
#